data_3b69587f1a702f86557f1262cb83d20d
#
_entry.id   3b69587f1a702f86557f1262cb83d20d
#
_cell.length_a   1.000
_cell.length_b   1.000
_cell.length_c   1.000
_cell.angle_alpha   90.00
_cell.angle_beta   90.00
_cell.angle_gamma   90.00
#
_symmetry.space_group_name_H-M   'P 1'
#
loop_
_entity.id
_entity.type
_entity.pdbx_description
1 polymer ?
#
loop_
_entity_poly.entity_id
_entity_poly.type
_entity_poly.pdbx_seq_one_letter_code
_entity_poly.pdbx_strand_id
1 'polypeptide(L)'
;MSLLEGKSMYVAFNSLSAGRTKILIINKKFYHKNHYEIYSTHDNIQELVSYFAKTQNFDSILMNDNNFNDYRIINNIPAYPSEINEEYNPLEAGLKKYISFNKGCYVGQEVITRLESYEKVQNKLVLIKALKPLGPDITFEDTIIGKITSHSSDTYHSGAYKLAYMKKKFLNDKNENFVIHNLDDINN
;
A
#
# COMPACT_ATOMS: atom_id res chain seq x y z
N MET A 1 -0.47 27.08 -6.05
CA MET A 1 -0.08 25.95 -6.93
C MET A 1 -1.15 24.88 -6.76
N SER A 2 -2.03 24.68 -7.75
CA SER A 2 -3.11 23.69 -7.65
C SER A 2 -2.59 22.36 -8.21
N LEU A 3 -2.49 21.34 -7.34
CA LEU A 3 -2.20 19.98 -7.75
C LEU A 3 -3.48 19.35 -8.32
N LEU A 4 -3.47 19.03 -9.59
CA LEU A 4 -4.59 18.39 -10.27
C LEU A 4 -4.53 16.88 -9.99
N GLU A 5 -5.59 16.34 -9.41
CA GLU A 5 -5.74 14.91 -9.13
C GLU A 5 -5.60 14.08 -10.42
N GLY A 6 -4.75 13.05 -10.35
CA GLY A 6 -4.59 12.07 -11.43
C GLY A 6 -3.86 12.57 -12.68
N LYS A 7 -3.29 13.79 -12.67
CA LYS A 7 -2.51 14.31 -13.79
C LYS A 7 -1.03 14.38 -13.44
N SER A 8 -0.19 13.94 -14.36
CA SER A 8 1.26 14.14 -14.28
C SER A 8 1.56 15.62 -14.43
N MET A 9 2.30 16.20 -13.50
CA MET A 9 2.72 17.58 -13.53
C MET A 9 4.23 17.65 -13.69
N TYR A 10 4.69 18.32 -14.75
CA TYR A 10 6.10 18.65 -14.88
C TYR A 10 6.37 19.97 -14.19
N VAL A 11 7.19 19.95 -13.15
CA VAL A 11 7.64 21.17 -12.49
C VAL A 11 9.08 21.42 -12.88
N ALA A 12 9.33 22.56 -13.51
CA ALA A 12 10.69 23.02 -13.76
C ALA A 12 11.16 23.78 -12.52
N PHE A 13 12.17 23.27 -11.84
CA PHE A 13 12.90 24.04 -10.83
C PHE A 13 14.07 24.75 -11.52
N ASN A 14 14.24 26.03 -11.22
CA ASN A 14 15.53 26.68 -11.49
C ASN A 14 16.48 26.17 -10.41
N SER A 15 17.42 25.31 -10.77
CA SER A 15 18.45 24.91 -9.83
C SER A 15 19.27 26.11 -9.40
N LEU A 16 19.71 26.13 -8.16
CA LEU A 16 20.64 27.14 -7.62
C LEU A 16 22.00 27.10 -8.32
N SER A 17 22.28 26.08 -9.11
CA SER A 17 23.49 25.87 -9.93
C SER A 17 23.12 25.79 -11.42
N ALA A 18 22.83 26.92 -12.05
CA ALA A 18 22.86 27.15 -13.50
C ALA A 18 22.34 26.01 -14.42
N GLY A 19 21.04 25.68 -14.35
CA GLY A 19 20.41 24.79 -15.33
C GLY A 19 18.92 24.57 -15.04
N ARG A 20 18.08 24.44 -16.10
CA ARG A 20 16.67 24.02 -15.93
C ARG A 20 16.61 22.54 -15.64
N THR A 21 16.35 22.18 -14.39
CA THR A 21 16.13 20.80 -13.97
C THR A 21 14.68 20.41 -14.22
N LYS A 22 14.44 19.34 -14.93
CA LYS A 22 13.09 18.77 -15.11
C LYS A 22 12.86 17.69 -14.08
N ILE A 23 11.84 17.89 -13.25
CA ILE A 23 11.37 16.92 -12.26
C ILE A 23 9.94 16.56 -12.63
N LEU A 24 9.64 15.28 -12.74
CA LEU A 24 8.28 14.77 -12.91
C LEU A 24 7.71 14.46 -11.53
N ILE A 25 6.62 15.11 -11.16
CA ILE A 25 5.87 14.83 -9.93
C ILE A 25 4.52 14.26 -10.31
N ILE A 26 4.23 13.06 -9.84
CA ILE A 26 2.96 12.38 -10.04
C ILE A 26 2.22 12.35 -8.70
N ASN A 27 1.03 12.94 -8.65
CA ASN A 27 0.16 12.80 -7.49
C ASN A 27 -0.68 11.52 -7.68
N LYS A 28 -0.44 10.52 -6.84
CA LYS A 28 -1.23 9.30 -6.76
C LYS A 28 -1.99 9.32 -5.44
N LYS A 29 -3.33 9.30 -5.49
CA LYS A 29 -4.11 9.01 -4.30
C LYS A 29 -3.99 7.51 -4.00
N PHE A 30 -3.21 7.18 -3.00
CA PHE A 30 -3.10 5.81 -2.50
C PHE A 30 -3.84 5.75 -1.16
N TYR A 31 -4.89 4.93 -1.09
CA TYR A 31 -5.67 4.71 0.15
C TYR A 31 -6.01 6.00 0.91
N HIS A 32 -6.64 6.98 0.23
CA HIS A 32 -7.09 8.26 0.80
C HIS A 32 -5.99 9.23 1.26
N LYS A 33 -4.70 8.89 1.13
CA LYS A 33 -3.59 9.80 1.44
C LYS A 33 -2.98 10.39 0.16
N ASN A 34 -2.52 11.61 0.24
CA ASN A 34 -1.74 12.22 -0.83
C ASN A 34 -0.40 11.49 -0.92
N HIS A 35 -0.15 10.90 -2.05
CA HIS A 35 1.09 10.21 -2.38
C HIS A 35 1.70 10.86 -3.61
N TYR A 36 2.95 11.30 -3.49
CA TYR A 36 3.66 11.94 -4.59
C TYR A 36 4.87 11.09 -4.98
N GLU A 37 4.91 10.69 -6.24
CA GLU A 37 6.11 10.07 -6.81
C GLU A 37 6.90 11.14 -7.55
N ILE A 38 8.20 11.19 -7.30
CA ILE A 38 9.11 12.17 -7.90
C ILE A 38 10.17 11.43 -8.70
N TYR A 39 10.23 11.72 -9.99
CA TYR A 39 11.19 11.13 -10.91
C TYR A 39 12.14 12.21 -11.43
N SER A 40 13.43 11.99 -11.29
CA SER A 40 14.47 12.88 -11.78
C SER A 40 15.81 12.14 -11.89
N THR A 41 16.87 12.85 -12.24
CA THR A 41 18.23 12.31 -12.17
C THR A 41 18.65 12.11 -10.70
N HIS A 42 19.65 11.26 -10.47
CA HIS A 42 20.15 10.99 -9.11
C HIS A 42 20.57 12.27 -8.38
N ASP A 43 21.33 13.13 -9.05
CA ASP A 43 21.84 14.38 -8.45
C ASP A 43 20.72 15.31 -8.03
N ASN A 44 19.68 15.45 -8.87
CA ASN A 44 18.51 16.27 -8.56
C ASN A 44 17.70 15.73 -7.38
N ILE A 45 17.60 14.41 -7.24
CA ILE A 45 16.92 13.78 -6.11
C ILE A 45 17.71 14.05 -4.81
N GLN A 46 19.04 13.97 -4.84
CA GLN A 46 19.89 14.27 -3.68
C GLN A 46 19.76 15.74 -3.24
N GLU A 47 19.72 16.66 -4.21
CA GLU A 47 19.50 18.08 -3.94
C GLU A 47 18.11 18.33 -3.33
N LEU A 48 17.08 17.68 -3.86
CA LEU A 48 15.71 17.78 -3.34
C LEU A 48 15.58 17.24 -1.92
N VAL A 49 16.16 16.07 -1.63
CA VAL A 49 16.22 15.49 -0.28
C VAL A 49 16.91 16.44 0.69
N SER A 50 18.05 17.01 0.27
CA SER A 50 18.80 18.00 1.07
C SER A 50 17.99 19.27 1.31
N TYR A 51 17.22 19.71 0.33
CA TYR A 51 16.33 20.87 0.46
C TYR A 51 15.21 20.62 1.49
N PHE A 52 14.53 19.48 1.41
CA PHE A 52 13.49 19.12 2.39
C PHE A 52 14.05 19.00 3.80
N ALA A 53 15.23 18.38 3.96
CA ALA A 53 15.87 18.24 5.26
C ALA A 53 16.26 19.59 5.92
N LYS A 54 16.52 20.63 5.11
CA LYS A 54 16.90 21.96 5.58
C LYS A 54 15.73 22.92 5.76
N THR A 55 14.56 22.62 5.19
CA THR A 55 13.41 23.53 5.20
C THR A 55 12.64 23.36 6.50
N GLN A 56 12.72 24.36 7.39
CA GLN A 56 12.08 24.35 8.72
C GLN A 56 10.54 24.23 8.71
N ASN A 57 9.90 24.40 7.57
CA ASN A 57 8.43 24.37 7.43
C ASN A 57 7.87 22.97 7.11
N PHE A 58 8.72 21.95 7.04
CA PHE A 58 8.31 20.58 6.79
C PHE A 58 8.88 19.65 7.87
N ASP A 59 8.00 19.03 8.64
CA ASP A 59 8.35 17.84 9.41
C ASP A 59 8.55 16.67 8.43
N SER A 60 9.71 16.63 7.79
CA SER A 60 10.07 15.56 6.85
C SER A 60 10.93 14.52 7.55
N ILE A 61 10.53 13.26 7.45
CA ILE A 61 11.29 12.12 7.95
C ILE A 61 11.75 11.30 6.74
N LEU A 62 13.07 11.15 6.60
CA LEU A 62 13.63 10.21 5.64
C LEU A 62 13.44 8.79 6.19
N MET A 63 12.63 7.99 5.49
CA MET A 63 12.39 6.60 5.87
C MET A 63 13.49 5.70 5.31
N ASN A 64 14.03 4.82 6.14
CA ASN A 64 14.80 3.67 5.67
C ASN A 64 13.85 2.54 5.22
N ASP A 65 14.38 1.46 4.65
CA ASP A 65 13.58 0.36 4.12
C ASP A 65 12.67 -0.29 5.18
N ASN A 66 13.13 -0.41 6.43
CA ASN A 66 12.31 -0.96 7.51
C ASN A 66 11.14 -0.04 7.86
N ASN A 67 11.39 1.27 8.01
CA ASN A 67 10.36 2.26 8.29
C ASN A 67 9.35 2.35 7.13
N PHE A 68 9.82 2.25 5.89
CA PHE A 68 8.95 2.20 4.72
C PHE A 68 8.12 0.92 4.69
N ASN A 69 8.69 -0.23 5.07
CA ASN A 69 7.96 -1.48 5.20
C ASN A 69 6.85 -1.38 6.26
N ASP A 70 7.15 -0.81 7.42
CA ASP A 70 6.14 -0.58 8.47
C ASP A 70 5.04 0.38 7.98
N TYR A 71 5.43 1.47 7.32
CA TYR A 71 4.50 2.42 6.74
C TYR A 71 3.54 1.76 5.74
N ARG A 72 4.04 0.93 4.81
CA ARG A 72 3.19 0.25 3.83
C ARG A 72 2.21 -0.73 4.49
N ILE A 73 2.68 -1.47 5.50
CA ILE A 73 1.85 -2.45 6.22
C ILE A 73 0.70 -1.74 6.93
N ILE A 74 0.99 -0.72 7.73
CA ILE A 74 -0.03 0.03 8.49
C ILE A 74 -1.05 0.69 7.54
N ASN A 75 -0.62 1.09 6.35
CA ASN A 75 -1.50 1.66 5.34
C ASN A 75 -2.12 0.60 4.40
N ASN A 76 -1.96 -0.69 4.70
CA ASN A 76 -2.47 -1.81 3.90
C ASN A 76 -2.04 -1.73 2.42
N ILE A 77 -0.80 -1.34 2.17
CA ILE A 77 -0.22 -1.22 0.82
C ILE A 77 0.45 -2.55 0.47
N PRO A 78 -0.10 -3.32 -0.48
CA PRO A 78 0.51 -4.57 -0.91
C PRO A 78 1.82 -4.32 -1.65
N ALA A 79 2.78 -5.23 -1.48
CA ALA A 79 4.06 -5.21 -2.16
C ALA A 79 4.40 -6.57 -2.79
N TYR A 80 5.20 -6.52 -3.87
CA TYR A 80 5.81 -7.70 -4.47
C TYR A 80 7.06 -8.08 -3.66
N PRO A 81 7.34 -9.36 -3.45
CA PRO A 81 6.53 -10.53 -3.81
C PRO A 81 5.57 -10.99 -2.70
N SER A 82 5.50 -10.28 -1.57
CA SER A 82 4.77 -10.74 -0.38
C SER A 82 3.26 -10.85 -0.62
N GLU A 83 2.63 -9.79 -1.09
CA GLU A 83 1.19 -9.72 -1.32
C GLU A 83 0.83 -9.78 -2.80
N ILE A 84 1.72 -9.31 -3.69
CA ILE A 84 1.51 -9.31 -5.13
C ILE A 84 2.34 -10.44 -5.72
N ASN A 85 1.72 -11.57 -6.02
CA ASN A 85 2.37 -12.77 -6.55
C ASN A 85 1.35 -13.61 -7.34
N GLU A 86 1.72 -14.82 -7.71
CA GLU A 86 0.86 -15.73 -8.49
C GLU A 86 -0.19 -16.47 -7.64
N GLU A 87 -0.08 -16.44 -6.29
CA GLU A 87 -1.03 -17.12 -5.40
C GLU A 87 -2.36 -16.36 -5.29
N TYR A 88 -2.33 -15.04 -5.43
CA TYR A 88 -3.48 -14.16 -5.20
C TYR A 88 -3.81 -13.31 -6.43
N ASN A 89 -5.10 -13.18 -6.72
CA ASN A 89 -5.52 -12.31 -7.80
C ASN A 89 -5.58 -10.83 -7.36
N PRO A 90 -5.52 -9.87 -8.29
CA PRO A 90 -5.50 -8.44 -7.94
C PRO A 90 -6.75 -7.94 -7.20
N LEU A 91 -7.89 -8.63 -7.33
CA LEU A 91 -9.12 -8.27 -6.60
C LEU A 91 -9.01 -8.64 -5.12
N GLU A 92 -8.35 -9.76 -4.81
CA GLU A 92 -8.06 -10.18 -3.43
C GLU A 92 -7.09 -9.21 -2.75
N ALA A 93 -6.12 -8.69 -3.50
CA ALA A 93 -5.16 -7.70 -3.04
C ALA A 93 -5.73 -6.28 -2.89
N GLY A 94 -7.03 -6.08 -3.18
CA GLY A 94 -7.67 -4.75 -3.11
C GLY A 94 -7.29 -3.81 -4.25
N LEU A 95 -6.74 -4.32 -5.34
CA LEU A 95 -6.23 -3.54 -6.48
C LEU A 95 -7.27 -3.28 -7.58
N LYS A 96 -8.58 -3.47 -7.28
CA LYS A 96 -9.66 -3.27 -8.24
C LYS A 96 -9.59 -1.93 -8.98
N LYS A 97 -9.25 -0.85 -8.28
CA LYS A 97 -9.15 0.50 -8.88
C LYS A 97 -8.05 0.66 -9.93
N TYR A 98 -7.10 -0.27 -9.98
CA TYR A 98 -6.02 -0.29 -10.97
C TYR A 98 -6.32 -1.18 -12.18
N ILE A 99 -7.48 -1.86 -12.17
CA ILE A 99 -7.92 -2.75 -13.23
C ILE A 99 -8.90 -1.99 -14.13
N SER A 100 -8.61 -1.98 -15.43
CA SER A 100 -9.55 -1.44 -16.41
C SER A 100 -10.37 -2.58 -17.01
N PHE A 101 -11.68 -2.55 -16.81
CA PHE A 101 -12.62 -3.51 -17.39
C PHE A 101 -13.09 -3.11 -18.79
N ASN A 102 -12.85 -1.85 -19.20
CA ASN A 102 -13.36 -1.27 -20.44
C ASN A 102 -12.26 -1.06 -21.50
N LYS A 103 -11.02 -1.45 -21.24
CA LYS A 103 -9.94 -1.39 -22.24
C LYS A 103 -9.94 -2.64 -23.13
N GLY A 104 -9.18 -2.60 -24.23
CA GLY A 104 -8.98 -3.76 -25.11
C GLY A 104 -8.49 -5.00 -24.33
N CYS A 105 -8.64 -6.18 -24.95
CA CYS A 105 -8.35 -7.47 -24.33
C CYS A 105 -6.88 -7.56 -23.80
N TYR A 106 -6.72 -8.15 -22.64
CA TYR A 106 -5.45 -8.46 -22.02
C TYR A 106 -5.49 -9.85 -21.38
N VAL A 107 -4.32 -10.44 -21.17
CA VAL A 107 -4.19 -11.79 -20.59
C VAL A 107 -4.80 -11.80 -19.18
N GLY A 108 -5.73 -12.74 -18.93
CA GLY A 108 -6.42 -12.90 -17.64
C GLY A 108 -7.67 -12.03 -17.44
N GLN A 109 -8.02 -11.15 -18.39
CA GLN A 109 -9.20 -10.28 -18.28
C GLN A 109 -10.49 -11.06 -18.03
N GLU A 110 -10.70 -12.18 -18.74
CA GLU A 110 -11.90 -13.00 -18.58
C GLU A 110 -12.03 -13.53 -17.15
N VAL A 111 -10.94 -14.04 -16.59
CA VAL A 111 -10.91 -14.58 -15.22
C VAL A 111 -11.24 -13.47 -14.20
N ILE A 112 -10.60 -12.32 -14.33
CA ILE A 112 -10.80 -11.19 -13.41
C ILE A 112 -12.22 -10.65 -13.52
N THR A 113 -12.74 -10.49 -14.74
CA THR A 113 -14.11 -10.02 -14.98
C THR A 113 -15.14 -11.00 -14.41
N ARG A 114 -14.89 -12.30 -14.59
CA ARG A 114 -15.75 -13.34 -14.04
C ARG A 114 -15.76 -13.37 -12.52
N LEU A 115 -14.60 -13.26 -11.89
CA LEU A 115 -14.48 -13.20 -10.42
C LEU A 115 -15.22 -11.98 -9.85
N GLU A 116 -15.10 -10.85 -10.51
CA GLU A 116 -15.79 -9.61 -10.13
C GLU A 116 -17.31 -9.73 -10.30
N SER A 117 -17.79 -10.15 -11.49
CA SER A 117 -19.21 -10.22 -11.84
C SER A 117 -19.99 -11.22 -10.97
N TYR A 118 -19.36 -12.29 -10.54
CA TYR A 118 -20.01 -13.32 -9.72
C TYR A 118 -19.68 -13.20 -8.22
N GLU A 119 -18.97 -12.14 -7.81
CA GLU A 119 -18.52 -11.95 -6.42
C GLU A 119 -17.78 -13.17 -5.82
N LYS A 120 -17.07 -13.91 -6.68
CA LYS A 120 -16.39 -15.17 -6.32
C LYS A 120 -15.01 -15.00 -5.72
N VAL A 121 -14.63 -13.78 -5.40
CA VAL A 121 -13.38 -13.50 -4.67
C VAL A 121 -13.47 -14.09 -3.28
N GLN A 122 -12.63 -15.08 -2.98
CA GLN A 122 -12.70 -15.86 -1.74
C GLN A 122 -11.92 -15.24 -0.59
N ASN A 123 -10.77 -14.64 -0.90
CA ASN A 123 -9.91 -14.03 0.09
C ASN A 123 -9.95 -12.51 -0.01
N LYS A 124 -9.47 -11.85 1.02
CA LYS A 124 -9.24 -10.41 1.03
C LYS A 124 -7.96 -10.11 1.80
N LEU A 125 -7.13 -9.24 1.24
CA LEU A 125 -6.00 -8.67 1.97
C LEU A 125 -6.54 -7.71 3.04
N VAL A 126 -6.12 -7.92 4.28
CA VAL A 126 -6.54 -7.14 5.44
C VAL A 126 -5.35 -6.76 6.30
N LEU A 127 -5.48 -5.64 6.99
CA LEU A 127 -4.59 -5.27 8.09
C LEU A 127 -5.13 -5.88 9.38
N ILE A 128 -4.27 -6.59 10.08
CA ILE A 128 -4.58 -7.13 11.41
C ILE A 128 -3.63 -6.57 12.46
N LYS A 129 -4.16 -6.31 13.65
CA LYS A 129 -3.38 -6.03 14.85
C LYS A 129 -3.35 -7.31 15.69
N ALA A 130 -2.19 -7.91 15.82
CA ALA A 130 -2.02 -9.10 16.64
C ALA A 130 -2.08 -8.72 18.13
N LEU A 131 -2.93 -9.41 18.89
CA LEU A 131 -3.04 -9.28 20.34
C LEU A 131 -2.21 -10.35 21.06
N LYS A 132 -1.93 -11.45 20.38
CA LYS A 132 -1.06 -12.55 20.82
C LYS A 132 -0.09 -12.91 19.69
N PRO A 133 1.02 -13.59 19.95
CA PRO A 133 1.88 -14.11 18.90
C PRO A 133 1.11 -14.98 17.92
N LEU A 134 1.24 -14.68 16.62
CA LEU A 134 0.60 -15.42 15.54
C LEU A 134 1.67 -16.13 14.69
N GLY A 135 1.42 -17.38 14.35
CA GLY A 135 2.18 -18.11 13.34
C GLY A 135 1.91 -17.59 11.92
N PRO A 136 2.54 -18.19 10.89
CA PRO A 136 2.33 -17.80 9.50
C PRO A 136 0.88 -18.02 9.05
N ASP A 137 0.22 -19.06 9.56
CA ASP A 137 -1.16 -19.37 9.27
C ASP A 137 -2.08 -18.89 10.40
N ILE A 138 -3.20 -18.31 10.02
CA ILE A 138 -4.27 -17.91 10.94
C ILE A 138 -5.29 -19.03 10.96
N THR A 139 -5.52 -19.62 12.14
CA THR A 139 -6.44 -20.73 12.32
C THR A 139 -7.64 -20.34 13.16
N PHE A 140 -8.77 -20.96 12.89
CA PHE A 140 -9.99 -20.91 13.68
C PHE A 140 -10.61 -22.31 13.71
N GLU A 141 -10.83 -22.89 14.89
CA GLU A 141 -11.34 -24.27 15.08
C GLU A 141 -10.60 -25.27 14.18
N ASP A 142 -9.26 -25.30 14.28
CA ASP A 142 -8.35 -26.15 13.51
C ASP A 142 -8.40 -25.97 11.96
N THR A 143 -9.15 -24.96 11.49
CA THR A 143 -9.23 -24.65 10.08
C THR A 143 -8.36 -23.43 9.75
N ILE A 144 -7.53 -23.50 8.69
CA ILE A 144 -6.79 -22.36 8.19
C ILE A 144 -7.78 -21.39 7.53
N ILE A 145 -7.89 -20.20 8.13
CA ILE A 145 -8.76 -19.11 7.68
C ILE A 145 -8.02 -17.97 7.01
N GLY A 146 -6.70 -17.89 7.17
CA GLY A 146 -5.86 -16.87 6.56
C GLY A 146 -4.38 -17.21 6.61
N LYS A 147 -3.57 -16.40 5.89
CA LYS A 147 -2.11 -16.52 5.82
C LYS A 147 -1.51 -15.12 5.98
N ILE A 148 -0.57 -14.98 6.90
CA ILE A 148 0.18 -13.73 7.11
C ILE A 148 1.24 -13.63 6.00
N THR A 149 1.31 -12.46 5.38
CA THR A 149 2.24 -12.18 4.27
C THR A 149 3.35 -11.21 4.68
N SER A 150 3.03 -10.25 5.55
CA SER A 150 4.00 -9.28 6.03
C SER A 150 3.74 -8.91 7.49
N HIS A 151 4.79 -8.49 8.19
CA HIS A 151 4.70 -8.02 9.57
C HIS A 151 5.51 -6.74 9.74
N SER A 152 4.98 -5.80 10.54
CA SER A 152 5.70 -4.60 10.94
C SER A 152 6.73 -4.92 12.03
N SER A 153 7.76 -4.07 12.14
CA SER A 153 8.64 -4.09 13.30
C SER A 153 7.87 -3.58 14.52
N ASP A 154 8.13 -4.17 15.71
CA ASP A 154 7.43 -3.81 16.96
C ASP A 154 7.73 -2.38 17.44
N THR A 155 8.63 -1.66 16.78
CA THR A 155 9.08 -0.31 17.16
C THR A 155 8.18 0.82 16.70
N TYR A 156 7.31 0.58 15.72
CA TYR A 156 6.44 1.59 15.14
C TYR A 156 4.98 1.37 15.60
N HIS A 157 4.46 2.17 16.49
CA HIS A 157 3.07 2.11 16.97
C HIS A 157 2.66 0.98 17.94
N SER A 158 3.48 0.60 18.89
CA SER A 158 3.10 -0.25 20.03
C SER A 158 2.17 -1.45 19.67
N GLY A 159 2.40 -2.11 18.56
CA GLY A 159 1.58 -3.25 18.16
C GLY A 159 2.09 -3.96 16.92
N ALA A 160 2.04 -5.28 16.97
CA ALA A 160 2.40 -6.15 15.87
C ALA A 160 1.35 -6.09 14.76
N TYR A 161 1.44 -5.09 13.89
CA TYR A 161 0.60 -5.01 12.70
C TYR A 161 1.10 -5.97 11.63
N LYS A 162 0.17 -6.63 10.96
CA LYS A 162 0.45 -7.62 9.93
C LYS A 162 -0.49 -7.46 8.76
N LEU A 163 0.01 -7.73 7.54
CA LEU A 163 -0.87 -7.98 6.39
C LEU A 163 -1.14 -9.46 6.29
N ALA A 164 -2.37 -9.81 6.00
CA ALA A 164 -2.81 -11.18 5.84
C ALA A 164 -3.88 -11.29 4.77
N TYR A 165 -3.82 -12.36 3.98
CA TYR A 165 -4.98 -12.79 3.21
C TYR A 165 -5.88 -13.62 4.09
N MET A 166 -7.15 -13.22 4.20
CA MET A 166 -8.15 -13.92 4.99
C MET A 166 -9.36 -14.30 4.14
N LYS A 167 -9.93 -15.47 4.40
CA LYS A 167 -11.18 -15.91 3.77
C LYS A 167 -12.32 -14.95 4.16
N LYS A 168 -13.01 -14.40 3.15
CA LYS A 168 -14.06 -13.38 3.34
C LYS A 168 -15.13 -13.77 4.36
N LYS A 169 -15.50 -15.04 4.42
CA LYS A 169 -16.54 -15.54 5.34
C LYS A 169 -16.20 -15.36 6.83
N PHE A 170 -14.90 -15.19 7.15
CA PHE A 170 -14.45 -15.03 8.55
C PHE A 170 -14.05 -13.59 8.90
N LEU A 171 -14.23 -12.62 8.01
CA LEU A 171 -13.80 -11.24 8.26
C LEU A 171 -14.58 -10.53 9.37
N ASN A 172 -15.81 -10.97 9.63
CA ASN A 172 -16.69 -10.40 10.65
C ASN A 172 -16.67 -11.18 11.96
N ASP A 173 -15.93 -12.30 12.01
CA ASP A 173 -15.87 -13.13 13.21
C ASP A 173 -14.94 -12.49 14.22
N LYS A 174 -15.38 -12.44 15.48
CA LYS A 174 -14.54 -11.96 16.57
C LYS A 174 -13.45 -13.00 16.86
N ASN A 175 -12.22 -12.52 16.96
CA ASN A 175 -11.08 -13.35 17.31
C ASN A 175 -10.35 -12.74 18.51
N GLU A 176 -10.02 -13.55 19.51
CA GLU A 176 -9.30 -13.10 20.71
C GLU A 176 -7.80 -12.92 20.53
N ASN A 177 -7.25 -13.39 19.41
CA ASN A 177 -5.83 -13.36 19.12
C ASN A 177 -5.43 -12.15 18.25
N PHE A 178 -6.39 -11.56 17.53
CA PHE A 178 -6.15 -10.39 16.68
C PHE A 178 -7.42 -9.59 16.41
N VAL A 179 -7.23 -8.35 15.97
CA VAL A 179 -8.31 -7.46 15.51
C VAL A 179 -8.06 -7.14 14.03
N ILE A 180 -9.10 -7.25 13.20
CA ILE A 180 -9.06 -6.79 11.81
C ILE A 180 -9.35 -5.29 11.81
N HIS A 181 -8.45 -4.52 11.22
CA HIS A 181 -8.66 -3.10 10.98
C HIS A 181 -9.20 -2.89 9.58
N ASN A 182 -10.39 -2.31 9.47
CA ASN A 182 -10.83 -1.74 8.21
C ASN A 182 -10.07 -0.43 7.96
N LEU A 183 -9.70 -0.18 6.72
CA LEU A 183 -8.98 1.04 6.33
C LEU A 183 -9.75 2.32 6.69
N ASP A 184 -11.06 2.23 6.73
CA ASP A 184 -11.95 3.34 7.10
C ASP A 184 -11.83 3.71 8.58
N ASP A 185 -11.44 2.75 9.46
CA ASP A 185 -11.30 2.95 10.90
C ASP A 185 -9.96 3.62 11.28
N ILE A 186 -8.95 3.58 10.40
CA ILE A 186 -7.61 4.13 10.67
C ILE A 186 -7.53 5.62 10.30
N ASN A 187 -8.50 6.12 9.53
CA ASN A 187 -8.52 7.48 9.02
C ASN A 187 -9.46 8.44 9.79
N ASN A 188 -10.05 7.97 10.88
CA ASN A 188 -10.75 8.75 11.89
C ASN A 188 -9.90 8.87 13.17
#